data_6b67f4db76af427a0c2303e68dd9dd9a
#
_entry.id   6b67f4db76af427a0c2303e68dd9dd9a
#
_cell.length_a   1.000
_cell.length_b   1.000
_cell.length_c   1.000
_cell.angle_alpha   90.00
_cell.angle_beta   90.00
_cell.angle_gamma   90.00
#
_symmetry.space_group_name_H-M   'P 1'
#
loop_
_entity.id
_entity.type
_entity.pdbx_description
1 polymer ?
#
loop_
_entity_poly.entity_id
_entity_poly.type
_entity_poly.pdbx_seq_one_letter_code
_entity_poly.pdbx_strand_id
1 'polypeptide(L)'
;TKYIFMSLSNRVNFATSANIPNYPDFLDIQVKSFKDFFQLETKSNERSDEGLYKTFLENFPISDARNQFVLEFLDYFVDPPRYSTQECIERGLTYSVPLKARLKLYCTDPEHEDFETIVQDVYLGVIPYMTKSGTFIINGAERVVVSQLHRSPGVFFGQSFHANGTKLYSARVIPFKGSWIEFSSDINGVM
;
A
#
# COMPACT_ATOMS: atom_id res chain seq x y z
N THR A 1 -13.24 23.46 -8.76
CA THR A 1 -12.92 23.22 -10.18
C THR A 1 -13.01 21.73 -10.39
N LYS A 2 -14.11 21.24 -11.03
CA LYS A 2 -14.30 19.83 -11.39
C LYS A 2 -13.19 19.45 -12.38
N TYR A 3 -12.28 18.60 -11.95
CA TYR A 3 -11.41 17.90 -12.89
C TYR A 3 -12.30 16.93 -13.68
N ILE A 4 -12.51 17.26 -14.94
CA ILE A 4 -13.14 16.39 -15.92
C ILE A 4 -12.15 15.24 -16.12
N PHE A 5 -12.44 14.09 -15.54
CA PHE A 5 -11.90 12.84 -16.03
C PHE A 5 -12.28 12.74 -17.50
N MET A 6 -11.32 12.94 -18.38
CA MET A 6 -11.48 12.54 -19.77
C MET A 6 -11.57 11.01 -19.74
N SER A 7 -12.79 10.55 -19.58
CA SER A 7 -13.16 9.17 -19.82
C SER A 7 -12.69 8.82 -21.23
N LEU A 8 -11.97 7.73 -21.38
CA LEU A 8 -11.64 7.09 -22.66
C LEU A 8 -12.90 6.72 -23.48
N SER A 9 -14.09 7.18 -23.06
CA SER A 9 -15.40 6.92 -23.63
C SER A 9 -15.66 7.57 -24.99
N ASN A 10 -14.73 8.39 -25.51
CA ASN A 10 -14.85 8.96 -26.86
C ASN A 10 -14.13 8.13 -27.95
N ARG A 11 -13.98 6.83 -27.74
CA ARG A 11 -13.60 5.93 -28.84
C ARG A 11 -14.75 5.80 -29.82
N VAL A 12 -14.57 6.40 -31.00
CA VAL A 12 -15.51 6.22 -32.10
C VAL A 12 -15.28 4.83 -32.70
N ASN A 13 -16.29 3.99 -32.62
CA ASN A 13 -16.24 2.65 -33.18
C ASN A 13 -16.65 2.69 -34.66
N PHE A 14 -15.70 2.44 -35.56
CA PHE A 14 -15.94 2.35 -37.00
C PHE A 14 -16.19 0.90 -37.47
N ALA A 15 -16.24 -0.08 -36.56
CA ALA A 15 -16.52 -1.46 -36.92
C ALA A 15 -18.01 -1.70 -37.10
N THR A 16 -18.35 -2.61 -38.02
CA THR A 16 -19.73 -3.09 -38.28
C THR A 16 -20.25 -3.98 -37.13
N SER A 17 -19.40 -4.43 -36.22
CA SER A 17 -19.74 -5.23 -35.05
C SER A 17 -20.02 -4.37 -33.85
N ALA A 18 -21.20 -4.51 -33.24
CA ALA A 18 -21.59 -3.78 -32.03
C ALA A 18 -20.88 -4.26 -30.75
N ASN A 19 -20.27 -5.46 -30.78
CA ASN A 19 -19.63 -6.07 -29.62
C ASN A 19 -18.10 -6.06 -29.75
N ILE A 20 -17.48 -4.90 -29.56
CA ILE A 20 -16.04 -4.85 -29.34
C ILE A 20 -15.82 -5.08 -27.83
N PRO A 21 -15.06 -6.10 -27.43
CA PRO A 21 -14.73 -6.28 -26.02
C PRO A 21 -14.01 -5.05 -25.49
N ASN A 22 -14.46 -4.52 -24.35
CA ASN A 22 -13.74 -3.46 -23.65
C ASN A 22 -12.42 -4.05 -23.14
N TYR A 23 -11.34 -3.60 -23.74
CA TYR A 23 -10.01 -3.93 -23.22
C TYR A 23 -9.77 -3.18 -21.89
N PRO A 24 -9.30 -3.85 -20.85
CA PRO A 24 -8.92 -3.20 -19.62
C PRO A 24 -7.77 -2.20 -19.89
N ASP A 25 -7.73 -1.13 -19.10
CA ASP A 25 -6.58 -0.23 -19.13
C ASP A 25 -5.35 -0.95 -18.54
N PHE A 26 -4.28 -1.07 -19.32
CA PHE A 26 -3.06 -1.74 -18.89
C PHE A 26 -2.33 -1.03 -17.74
N LEU A 27 -2.60 0.26 -17.53
CA LEU A 27 -2.06 1.05 -16.42
C LEU A 27 -2.92 0.94 -15.15
N ASP A 28 -4.12 0.39 -15.25
CA ASP A 28 -5.09 0.38 -14.15
C ASP A 28 -4.55 -0.36 -12.92
N ILE A 29 -3.78 -1.42 -13.09
CA ILE A 29 -3.17 -2.19 -12.00
C ILE A 29 -2.33 -1.27 -11.11
N GLN A 30 -1.46 -0.46 -11.69
CA GLN A 30 -0.56 0.44 -10.96
C GLN A 30 -1.30 1.64 -10.39
N VAL A 31 -2.12 2.28 -11.20
CA VAL A 31 -2.87 3.48 -10.82
C VAL A 31 -3.88 3.15 -9.70
N LYS A 32 -4.60 2.05 -9.83
CA LYS A 32 -5.56 1.61 -8.82
C LYS A 32 -4.87 1.26 -7.50
N SER A 33 -3.80 0.46 -7.54
CA SER A 33 -3.02 0.11 -6.37
C SER A 33 -2.50 1.33 -5.61
N PHE A 34 -2.07 2.38 -6.35
CA PHE A 34 -1.59 3.62 -5.74
C PHE A 34 -2.74 4.45 -5.13
N LYS A 35 -3.89 4.48 -5.79
CA LYS A 35 -5.10 5.12 -5.25
C LYS A 35 -5.60 4.43 -3.99
N ASP A 36 -5.62 3.10 -4.00
CA ASP A 36 -6.03 2.29 -2.85
C ASP A 36 -5.04 2.46 -1.68
N PHE A 37 -3.75 2.64 -1.98
CA PHE A 37 -2.75 2.93 -0.96
C PHE A 37 -2.98 4.26 -0.25
N PHE A 38 -3.22 5.33 -1.00
CA PHE A 38 -3.38 6.68 -0.44
C PHE A 38 -4.80 7.01 0.00
N GLN A 39 -5.82 6.48 -0.63
CA GLN A 39 -7.25 6.73 -0.36
C GLN A 39 -7.60 8.21 -0.16
N LEU A 40 -6.98 9.13 -0.91
CA LEU A 40 -7.15 10.57 -0.75
C LEU A 40 -8.53 11.09 -1.18
N GLU A 41 -9.18 10.39 -2.12
CA GLU A 41 -10.50 10.76 -2.64
C GLU A 41 -11.62 10.34 -1.68
N THR A 42 -11.32 9.47 -0.70
CA THR A 42 -12.28 8.92 0.25
C THR A 42 -12.24 9.73 1.55
N LYS A 43 -13.41 10.02 2.12
CA LYS A 43 -13.50 10.68 3.42
C LYS A 43 -12.92 9.80 4.51
N SER A 44 -12.37 10.41 5.56
CA SER A 44 -11.72 9.72 6.67
C SER A 44 -12.54 8.57 7.26
N ASN A 45 -13.85 8.76 7.41
CA ASN A 45 -14.76 7.77 8.00
C ASN A 45 -15.15 6.62 7.04
N GLU A 46 -14.81 6.72 5.77
CA GLU A 46 -15.19 5.76 4.71
C GLU A 46 -13.98 5.02 4.15
N ARG A 47 -12.78 5.29 4.70
CA ARG A 47 -11.54 4.63 4.27
C ARG A 47 -11.53 3.17 4.69
N SER A 48 -11.05 2.32 3.80
CA SER A 48 -10.81 0.91 4.09
C SER A 48 -9.53 0.72 4.90
N ASP A 49 -9.49 -0.34 5.73
CA ASP A 49 -8.31 -0.70 6.53
C ASP A 49 -7.20 -1.31 5.66
N GLU A 50 -6.72 -0.51 4.69
CA GLU A 50 -5.67 -0.91 3.75
C GLU A 50 -4.65 0.21 3.56
N GLY A 51 -3.48 -0.14 3.04
CA GLY A 51 -2.45 0.80 2.65
C GLY A 51 -1.93 1.69 3.78
N LEU A 52 -1.86 2.99 3.52
CA LEU A 52 -1.32 3.97 4.45
C LEU A 52 -2.20 4.14 5.71
N TYR A 53 -3.52 4.11 5.53
CA TYR A 53 -4.46 4.24 6.65
C TYR A 53 -4.29 3.12 7.67
N LYS A 54 -4.19 1.87 7.21
CA LYS A 54 -3.93 0.72 8.06
C LYS A 54 -2.62 0.85 8.84
N THR A 55 -1.57 1.34 8.19
CA THR A 55 -0.28 1.56 8.86
C THR A 55 -0.39 2.55 10.01
N PHE A 56 -1.18 3.61 9.86
CA PHE A 56 -1.45 4.53 10.96
C PHE A 56 -2.26 3.86 12.08
N LEU A 57 -3.31 3.14 11.75
CA LEU A 57 -4.13 2.45 12.76
C LEU A 57 -3.34 1.41 13.58
N GLU A 58 -2.41 0.71 12.96
CA GLU A 58 -1.56 -0.29 13.65
C GLU A 58 -0.53 0.35 14.59
N ASN A 59 -0.09 1.57 14.31
CA ASN A 59 0.93 2.25 15.10
C ASN A 59 0.35 3.20 16.17
N PHE A 60 -0.89 3.62 16.03
CA PHE A 60 -1.58 4.48 16.98
C PHE A 60 -2.73 3.74 17.69
N PRO A 61 -3.07 4.11 18.92
CA PRO A 61 -2.52 5.20 19.73
C PRO A 61 -1.14 4.88 20.32
N ILE A 62 -0.33 5.92 20.50
CA ILE A 62 0.95 5.82 21.21
C ILE A 62 0.75 6.38 22.61
N SER A 63 1.04 5.55 23.62
CA SER A 63 0.98 5.97 25.02
C SER A 63 2.37 6.10 25.63
N ASP A 64 2.51 7.00 26.59
CA ASP A 64 3.71 7.12 27.39
C ASP A 64 3.89 5.88 28.30
N ALA A 65 5.13 5.64 28.75
CA ALA A 65 5.49 4.56 29.67
C ALA A 65 4.67 4.54 30.98
N ARG A 66 4.16 5.70 31.39
CA ARG A 66 3.28 5.87 32.54
C ARG A 66 1.78 5.89 32.22
N ASN A 67 1.42 5.78 30.95
CA ASN A 67 0.05 5.92 30.42
C ASN A 67 -0.64 7.24 30.80
N GLN A 68 0.13 8.29 31.04
CA GLN A 68 -0.39 9.62 31.38
C GLN A 68 -0.79 10.40 30.12
N PHE A 69 0.01 10.31 29.07
CA PHE A 69 -0.24 10.97 27.79
C PHE A 69 -0.52 9.98 26.69
N VAL A 70 -1.52 10.28 25.89
CA VAL A 70 -1.91 9.47 24.74
C VAL A 70 -1.92 10.33 23.48
N LEU A 71 -1.20 9.87 22.47
CA LEU A 71 -1.19 10.46 21.13
C LEU A 71 -2.08 9.62 20.22
N GLU A 72 -3.19 10.18 19.78
CA GLU A 72 -4.19 9.55 18.93
C GLU A 72 -4.09 10.07 17.51
N PHE A 73 -4.23 9.19 16.53
CA PHE A 73 -4.31 9.53 15.12
C PHE A 73 -5.77 9.83 14.75
N LEU A 74 -6.02 10.96 14.10
CA LEU A 74 -7.35 11.35 13.63
C LEU A 74 -7.49 11.18 12.11
N ASP A 75 -6.56 11.73 11.33
CA ASP A 75 -6.60 11.70 9.87
C ASP A 75 -5.23 12.00 9.28
N TYR A 76 -5.07 11.74 7.99
CA TYR A 76 -3.91 12.20 7.21
C TYR A 76 -4.36 12.88 5.93
N PHE A 77 -3.52 13.75 5.43
CA PHE A 77 -3.71 14.43 4.16
C PHE A 77 -2.37 14.79 3.54
N VAL A 78 -2.40 15.06 2.26
CA VAL A 78 -1.23 15.48 1.50
C VAL A 78 -1.45 16.87 0.92
N ASP A 79 -0.41 17.68 0.98
CA ASP A 79 -0.40 18.96 0.29
C ASP A 79 -0.06 18.76 -1.20
N PRO A 80 -0.42 19.70 -2.07
CA PRO A 80 -0.03 19.64 -3.46
C PRO A 80 1.48 19.60 -3.63
N PRO A 81 1.98 18.93 -4.68
CA PRO A 81 3.41 18.83 -4.95
C PRO A 81 4.02 20.21 -5.17
N ARG A 82 5.25 20.39 -4.66
CA ARG A 82 5.96 21.68 -4.71
C ARG A 82 6.43 22.07 -6.11
N TYR A 83 6.78 21.06 -6.92
CA TYR A 83 7.30 21.21 -8.26
C TYR A 83 6.44 20.41 -9.25
N SER A 84 6.36 20.89 -10.49
CA SER A 84 5.73 20.14 -11.56
C SER A 84 6.57 18.92 -11.98
N THR A 85 5.96 17.98 -12.67
CA THR A 85 6.66 16.78 -13.18
C THR A 85 7.82 17.16 -14.09
N GLN A 86 7.64 18.17 -14.95
CA GLN A 86 8.65 18.64 -15.88
C GLN A 86 9.83 19.29 -15.14
N GLU A 87 9.56 20.17 -14.16
CA GLU A 87 10.61 20.76 -13.35
C GLU A 87 11.43 19.73 -12.57
N CYS A 88 10.77 18.65 -12.09
CA CYS A 88 11.47 17.57 -11.42
C CYS A 88 12.46 16.84 -12.35
N ILE A 89 12.08 16.61 -13.59
CA ILE A 89 12.95 16.00 -14.62
C ILE A 89 14.14 16.91 -14.94
N GLU A 90 13.85 18.19 -15.23
CA GLU A 90 14.88 19.15 -15.62
C GLU A 90 15.91 19.44 -14.51
N ARG A 91 15.44 19.48 -13.27
CA ARG A 91 16.30 19.79 -12.10
C ARG A 91 16.85 18.55 -11.38
N GLY A 92 16.53 17.35 -11.83
CA GLY A 92 16.96 16.11 -11.17
C GLY A 92 16.31 15.90 -9.79
N LEU A 93 15.07 16.37 -9.59
CA LEU A 93 14.34 16.26 -8.34
C LEU A 93 13.39 15.06 -8.33
N THR A 94 12.92 14.70 -7.15
CA THR A 94 11.88 13.69 -6.96
C THR A 94 10.50 14.35 -6.92
N TYR A 95 9.57 13.88 -7.75
CA TYR A 95 8.18 14.30 -7.70
C TYR A 95 7.50 13.70 -6.49
N SER A 96 7.23 14.51 -5.47
CA SER A 96 6.73 14.04 -4.18
C SER A 96 5.71 15.03 -3.60
N VAL A 97 4.91 14.51 -2.68
CA VAL A 97 3.90 15.28 -1.94
C VAL A 97 4.22 15.26 -0.46
N PRO A 98 4.06 16.41 0.24
CA PRO A 98 4.18 16.45 1.69
C PRO A 98 3.03 15.70 2.35
N LEU A 99 3.37 14.76 3.24
CA LEU A 99 2.41 14.04 4.07
C LEU A 99 2.30 14.72 5.43
N LYS A 100 1.07 15.01 5.84
CA LYS A 100 0.72 15.51 7.16
C LYS A 100 -0.27 14.58 7.82
N ALA A 101 -0.15 14.42 9.12
CA ALA A 101 -1.13 13.72 9.94
C ALA A 101 -1.75 14.68 10.96
N ARG A 102 -3.04 14.56 11.15
CA ARG A 102 -3.76 15.25 12.23
C ARG A 102 -3.73 14.36 13.45
N LEU A 103 -3.03 14.81 14.46
CA LEU A 103 -2.84 14.09 15.71
C LEU A 103 -3.52 14.84 16.86
N LYS A 104 -3.99 14.05 17.81
CA LYS A 104 -4.61 14.54 19.05
C LYS A 104 -3.82 14.04 20.24
N LEU A 105 -3.30 14.96 21.04
CA LEU A 105 -2.63 14.66 22.29
C LEU A 105 -3.54 15.01 23.44
N TYR A 106 -3.77 14.07 24.34
CA TYR A 106 -4.57 14.28 25.55
C TYR A 106 -3.93 13.58 26.75
N CYS A 107 -4.23 14.09 27.93
CA CYS A 107 -3.82 13.51 29.20
C CYS A 107 -4.96 12.63 29.75
N THR A 108 -4.58 11.45 30.26
CA THR A 108 -5.54 10.52 30.89
C THR A 108 -5.48 10.60 32.41
N ASP A 109 -4.49 11.32 32.97
CA ASP A 109 -4.27 11.42 34.40
C ASP A 109 -5.21 12.45 35.04
N PRO A 110 -6.02 12.05 36.04
CA PRO A 110 -6.91 12.98 36.75
C PRO A 110 -6.19 14.05 37.57
N GLU A 111 -4.89 13.88 37.87
CA GLU A 111 -4.09 14.90 38.56
C GLU A 111 -3.73 16.09 37.66
N HIS A 112 -3.87 15.95 36.34
CA HIS A 112 -3.54 16.95 35.32
C HIS A 112 -4.79 17.40 34.54
N GLU A 113 -5.92 17.63 35.21
CA GLU A 113 -7.16 18.11 34.56
C GLU A 113 -6.99 19.44 33.82
N ASP A 114 -5.95 20.22 34.13
CA ASP A 114 -5.65 21.51 33.49
C ASP A 114 -5.01 21.34 32.08
N PHE A 115 -4.69 20.11 31.65
CA PHE A 115 -4.11 19.90 30.34
C PHE A 115 -5.16 19.92 29.24
N GLU A 116 -5.14 20.98 28.45
CA GLU A 116 -6.01 21.10 27.29
C GLU A 116 -5.63 20.09 26.20
N THR A 117 -6.62 19.41 25.62
CA THR A 117 -6.42 18.54 24.48
C THR A 117 -5.87 19.33 23.28
N ILE A 118 -4.70 18.95 22.80
CA ILE A 118 -4.06 19.59 21.65
C ILE A 118 -4.35 18.78 20.41
N VAL A 119 -4.95 19.43 19.39
CA VAL A 119 -5.12 18.86 18.05
C VAL A 119 -4.28 19.67 17.08
N GLN A 120 -3.35 19.01 16.42
CA GLN A 120 -2.41 19.68 15.51
C GLN A 120 -2.13 18.83 14.27
N ASP A 121 -1.90 19.54 13.15
CA ASP A 121 -1.44 18.93 11.90
C ASP A 121 0.09 18.86 11.92
N VAL A 122 0.62 17.65 11.92
CA VAL A 122 2.05 17.38 12.02
C VAL A 122 2.58 16.95 10.66
N TYR A 123 3.63 17.61 10.21
CA TYR A 123 4.36 17.22 9.01
C TYR A 123 5.21 15.96 9.30
N LEU A 124 4.98 14.89 8.56
CA LEU A 124 5.70 13.62 8.73
C LEU A 124 6.86 13.47 7.75
N GLY A 125 6.72 14.02 6.55
CA GLY A 125 7.73 13.88 5.50
C GLY A 125 7.16 14.05 4.11
N VAL A 126 7.92 13.62 3.10
CA VAL A 126 7.51 13.61 1.71
C VAL A 126 7.42 12.18 1.19
N ILE A 127 6.41 11.90 0.39
CA ILE A 127 6.24 10.61 -0.27
C ILE A 127 6.28 10.82 -1.78
N PRO A 128 7.02 10.02 -2.56
CA PRO A 128 6.98 10.05 -4.00
C PRO A 128 5.54 9.86 -4.51
N TYR A 129 5.15 10.67 -5.46
CA TYR A 129 3.79 10.65 -5.98
C TYR A 129 3.76 10.18 -7.44
N MET A 130 2.76 9.37 -7.76
CA MET A 130 2.59 8.80 -9.09
C MET A 130 2.08 9.84 -10.07
N THR A 131 2.63 9.86 -11.26
CA THR A 131 2.15 10.67 -12.37
C THR A 131 0.87 10.09 -12.98
N LYS A 132 0.22 10.84 -13.85
CA LYS A 132 -0.99 10.37 -14.56
C LYS A 132 -0.72 9.15 -15.46
N SER A 133 0.52 8.96 -15.89
CA SER A 133 0.96 7.81 -16.70
C SER A 133 1.35 6.58 -15.88
N GLY A 134 1.17 6.59 -14.56
CA GLY A 134 1.51 5.47 -13.69
C GLY A 134 3.00 5.33 -13.37
N THR A 135 3.78 6.40 -13.59
CA THR A 135 5.22 6.43 -13.35
C THR A 135 5.56 7.26 -12.11
N PHE A 136 6.77 7.05 -11.57
CA PHE A 136 7.36 7.88 -10.53
C PHE A 136 8.57 8.61 -11.10
N ILE A 137 8.78 9.84 -10.67
CA ILE A 137 9.98 10.62 -11.01
C ILE A 137 10.87 10.66 -9.78
N ILE A 138 11.99 9.96 -9.83
CA ILE A 138 12.96 9.87 -8.74
C ILE A 138 14.29 10.43 -9.22
N ASN A 139 14.76 11.50 -8.59
CA ASN A 139 15.99 12.20 -8.96
C ASN A 139 16.04 12.56 -10.46
N GLY A 140 14.91 13.01 -11.02
CA GLY A 140 14.76 13.37 -12.42
C GLY A 140 14.58 12.19 -13.39
N ALA A 141 14.71 10.95 -12.93
CA ALA A 141 14.50 9.76 -13.75
C ALA A 141 13.07 9.25 -13.60
N GLU A 142 12.39 9.05 -14.72
CA GLU A 142 11.06 8.45 -14.75
C GLU A 142 11.18 6.93 -14.57
N ARG A 143 10.48 6.39 -13.59
CA ARG A 143 10.56 4.98 -13.19
C ARG A 143 9.16 4.38 -13.05
N VAL A 144 9.07 3.08 -13.32
CA VAL A 144 7.84 2.29 -13.20
C VAL A 144 8.07 1.16 -12.22
N VAL A 145 7.11 0.92 -11.34
CA VAL A 145 7.12 -0.27 -10.48
C VAL A 145 6.62 -1.45 -11.30
N VAL A 146 7.49 -2.45 -11.47
CA VAL A 146 7.17 -3.65 -12.24
C VAL A 146 6.65 -4.74 -11.30
N SER A 147 5.55 -5.39 -11.69
CA SER A 147 5.00 -6.53 -10.94
C SER A 147 5.96 -7.71 -10.99
N GLN A 148 6.22 -8.31 -9.82
CA GLN A 148 7.06 -9.49 -9.69
C GLN A 148 6.20 -10.73 -9.45
N LEU A 149 6.42 -11.77 -10.24
CA LEU A 149 5.82 -13.07 -10.00
C LEU A 149 6.58 -13.79 -8.88
N HIS A 150 5.87 -14.15 -7.83
CA HIS A 150 6.44 -14.91 -6.72
C HIS A 150 5.54 -16.10 -6.36
N ARG A 151 6.07 -17.06 -5.61
CA ARG A 151 5.27 -18.16 -5.08
C ARG A 151 4.28 -17.63 -4.05
N SER A 152 3.04 -18.11 -4.12
CA SER A 152 2.01 -17.74 -3.14
C SER A 152 2.37 -18.26 -1.76
N PRO A 153 2.13 -17.48 -0.70
CA PRO A 153 2.21 -17.98 0.66
C PRO A 153 1.19 -19.10 0.88
N GLY A 154 1.57 -20.10 1.68
CA GLY A 154 0.68 -21.21 1.99
C GLY A 154 1.43 -22.50 2.28
N VAL A 155 0.68 -23.58 2.40
CA VAL A 155 1.20 -24.93 2.63
C VAL A 155 0.99 -25.75 1.37
N PHE A 156 2.07 -26.35 0.87
CA PHE A 156 2.06 -27.19 -0.31
C PHE A 156 2.44 -28.61 0.06
N PHE A 157 1.58 -29.56 -0.28
CA PHE A 157 1.80 -30.97 -0.04
C PHE A 157 2.30 -31.65 -1.30
N GLY A 158 3.30 -32.52 -1.15
CA GLY A 158 3.86 -33.34 -2.21
C GLY A 158 3.84 -34.81 -1.86
N GLN A 159 3.80 -35.64 -2.87
CA GLN A 159 3.95 -37.09 -2.76
C GLN A 159 4.99 -37.57 -3.75
N SER A 160 5.91 -38.38 -3.29
CA SER A 160 6.91 -39.08 -4.12
C SER A 160 6.87 -40.57 -3.84
N PHE A 161 7.43 -41.36 -4.75
CA PHE A 161 7.56 -42.81 -4.57
C PHE A 161 9.04 -43.15 -4.44
N HIS A 162 9.39 -43.86 -3.42
CA HIS A 162 10.70 -44.47 -3.31
C HIS A 162 10.85 -45.65 -4.27
N ALA A 163 12.09 -46.04 -4.60
CA ALA A 163 12.37 -47.18 -5.49
C ALA A 163 11.71 -48.49 -5.06
N ASN A 164 11.44 -48.64 -3.77
CA ASN A 164 10.76 -49.81 -3.18
C ASN A 164 9.23 -49.73 -3.30
N GLY A 165 8.66 -48.71 -3.96
CA GLY A 165 7.22 -48.50 -4.08
C GLY A 165 6.57 -47.84 -2.85
N THR A 166 7.32 -47.52 -1.80
CA THR A 166 6.79 -46.84 -0.61
C THR A 166 6.47 -45.37 -0.95
N LYS A 167 5.29 -44.90 -0.52
CA LYS A 167 4.88 -43.49 -0.69
C LYS A 167 5.56 -42.64 0.37
N LEU A 168 6.23 -41.60 -0.07
CA LEU A 168 6.84 -40.59 0.78
C LEU A 168 6.06 -39.29 0.63
N TYR A 169 5.82 -38.64 1.74
CA TYR A 169 5.09 -37.39 1.80
C TYR A 169 5.99 -36.24 2.16
N SER A 170 5.74 -35.10 1.56
CA SER A 170 6.42 -33.85 1.91
C SER A 170 5.41 -32.72 2.09
N ALA A 171 5.72 -31.80 2.97
CA ALA A 171 4.96 -30.59 3.16
C ALA A 171 5.91 -29.39 3.19
N ARG A 172 5.61 -28.37 2.43
CA ARG A 172 6.39 -27.13 2.38
C ARG A 172 5.53 -25.97 2.82
N VAL A 173 5.96 -25.28 3.86
CA VAL A 173 5.32 -24.08 4.37
C VAL A 173 6.08 -22.88 3.83
N ILE A 174 5.40 -22.06 3.02
CA ILE A 174 5.95 -20.83 2.43
C ILE A 174 5.27 -19.65 3.10
N PRO A 175 5.96 -18.87 3.94
CA PRO A 175 5.41 -17.65 4.53
C PRO A 175 5.44 -16.50 3.53
N PHE A 176 4.61 -15.48 3.77
CA PHE A 176 4.69 -14.23 3.01
C PHE A 176 6.04 -13.54 3.18
N LYS A 177 6.60 -13.57 4.40
CA LYS A 177 7.90 -13.03 4.76
C LYS A 177 8.57 -13.94 5.77
N GLY A 178 9.80 -14.40 5.50
CA GLY A 178 10.57 -15.27 6.39
C GLY A 178 11.12 -16.50 5.67
N SER A 179 11.69 -17.43 6.44
CA SER A 179 12.30 -18.65 5.93
C SER A 179 11.27 -19.74 5.63
N TRP A 180 11.53 -20.54 4.61
CA TRP A 180 10.70 -21.70 4.29
C TRP A 180 10.97 -22.83 5.26
N ILE A 181 9.94 -23.60 5.57
CA ILE A 181 10.03 -24.82 6.37
C ILE A 181 9.57 -25.97 5.49
N GLU A 182 10.38 -27.00 5.41
CA GLU A 182 10.09 -28.19 4.62
C GLU A 182 10.13 -29.43 5.54
N PHE A 183 9.04 -30.20 5.50
CA PHE A 183 8.92 -31.48 6.18
C PHE A 183 8.95 -32.57 5.13
N SER A 184 9.72 -33.61 5.35
CA SER A 184 9.75 -34.78 4.48
C SER A 184 9.74 -36.06 5.33
N SER A 185 8.93 -37.04 4.91
CA SER A 185 8.94 -38.36 5.55
C SER A 185 10.03 -39.24 4.95
N ASP A 186 10.76 -39.94 5.83
CA ASP A 186 11.69 -40.99 5.41
C ASP A 186 10.97 -42.34 5.28
N ILE A 187 11.67 -43.35 4.71
CA ILE A 187 11.19 -44.72 4.52
C ILE A 187 10.73 -45.35 5.84
N ASN A 188 11.38 -45.02 6.94
CA ASN A 188 11.09 -45.50 8.27
C ASN A 188 9.93 -44.76 8.96
N GLY A 189 9.24 -43.86 8.29
CA GLY A 189 8.14 -43.09 8.86
C GLY A 189 8.58 -41.97 9.79
N VAL A 190 9.86 -41.62 9.79
CA VAL A 190 10.41 -40.48 10.54
C VAL A 190 10.26 -39.21 9.70
N MET A 191 9.83 -38.10 10.33
CA MET A 191 9.81 -36.77 9.75
C MET A 191 11.06 -36.01 10.13
#